data_cdea18652470b352b993fe9c04620e51
#
_entry.id   cdea18652470b352b993fe9c04620e51
#
_cell.length_a   1.000
_cell.length_b   1.000
_cell.length_c   1.000
_cell.angle_alpha   90.00
_cell.angle_beta   90.00
_cell.angle_gamma   90.00
#
_symmetry.space_group_name_H-M   'P 1'
#
loop_
_entity.id
_entity.type
_entity.pdbx_description
1 polymer ?
#
loop_
_entity_poly.entity_id
_entity_poly.type
_entity_poly.pdbx_seq_one_letter_code
_entity_poly.pdbx_strand_id
1 'polypeptide(L)'
;MIELSNVSKTYGSGPSAVHALRDVNLTIPKGSIHGVIGLSGAGKSTLIRCVNLLERPTSGKVQVDGQEMTQLSRRDLNQARHRIGMIFQHFNLLTTRTVFDNVALPLELMGEKRSAIKNRVLPLLDMVGLADKAKQYPAQLSGGQKQRVAIARALASKPNVLLCDEATSALDPQTTSSILELLRDINQQLGITILLITHEMEVVKSICHRVSLISGGRLVEDAEVGDFFTAPATQLGREFLNDFLQLSPPKELLERLQAQPGEQTHPVVRLTFSGDAVSTPLISRLARECSVDVSILQAKVESIQERTLGLMIAELLGTPAQTEQAMSYLESHQLQVEVLGHVQRNV
;
A
#
# COMPACT_ATOMS: atom_id res chain seq x y z
N MET A 1 18.42 -1.54 -4.58
CA MET A 1 17.96 -1.59 -5.99
C MET A 1 17.49 -0.22 -6.47
N ILE A 2 16.60 0.44 -5.73
CA ILE A 2 16.25 1.85 -5.94
C ILE A 2 16.72 2.62 -4.70
N GLU A 3 17.39 3.75 -4.90
CA GLU A 3 17.87 4.61 -3.81
C GLU A 3 17.61 6.07 -4.16
N LEU A 4 16.91 6.75 -3.27
CA LEU A 4 16.64 8.18 -3.30
C LEU A 4 17.40 8.81 -2.15
N SER A 5 18.25 9.81 -2.44
CA SER A 5 19.05 10.51 -1.45
C SER A 5 18.75 12.00 -1.51
N ASN A 6 18.09 12.52 -0.48
CA ASN A 6 17.70 13.92 -0.31
C ASN A 6 16.94 14.49 -1.53
N VAL A 7 16.05 13.66 -2.11
CA VAL A 7 15.32 14.03 -3.32
C VAL A 7 14.24 15.05 -3.01
N SER A 8 14.34 16.21 -3.66
CA SER A 8 13.33 17.28 -3.58
C SER A 8 12.83 17.64 -4.97
N LYS A 9 11.54 17.96 -5.06
CA LYS A 9 10.92 18.45 -6.31
C LYS A 9 10.00 19.64 -6.02
N THR A 10 10.30 20.73 -6.69
CA THR A 10 9.49 21.95 -6.64
C THR A 10 8.98 22.26 -8.05
N TYR A 11 7.70 22.54 -8.18
CA TYR A 11 7.06 23.03 -9.38
C TYR A 11 6.81 24.53 -9.27
N GLY A 12 7.05 25.27 -10.36
CA GLY A 12 6.92 26.72 -10.37
C GLY A 12 8.08 27.44 -9.66
N SER A 13 7.91 28.75 -9.43
CA SER A 13 8.89 29.60 -8.78
C SER A 13 8.19 30.71 -7.97
N GLY A 14 8.92 31.30 -7.01
CA GLY A 14 8.40 32.38 -6.17
C GLY A 14 7.30 31.91 -5.19
N PRO A 15 6.37 32.81 -4.81
CA PRO A 15 5.34 32.52 -3.79
C PRO A 15 4.34 31.42 -4.17
N SER A 16 4.19 31.11 -5.46
CA SER A 16 3.31 30.04 -5.97
C SER A 16 4.02 28.70 -6.15
N ALA A 17 5.27 28.57 -5.71
CA ALA A 17 6.02 27.32 -5.82
C ALA A 17 5.38 26.19 -4.99
N VAL A 18 5.16 25.04 -5.63
CA VAL A 18 4.62 23.85 -4.97
C VAL A 18 5.76 22.86 -4.71
N HIS A 19 6.07 22.62 -3.44
CA HIS A 19 7.06 21.65 -3.01
C HIS A 19 6.43 20.26 -2.95
N ALA A 20 6.48 19.55 -4.07
CA ALA A 20 5.85 18.22 -4.17
C ALA A 20 6.65 17.11 -3.46
N LEU A 21 7.98 17.25 -3.37
CA LEU A 21 8.85 16.37 -2.58
C LEU A 21 9.85 17.25 -1.81
N ARG A 22 10.17 16.82 -0.58
CA ARG A 22 11.06 17.52 0.36
C ARG A 22 11.99 16.52 1.04
N ASP A 23 13.26 16.52 0.64
CA ASP A 23 14.35 15.74 1.25
C ASP A 23 14.00 14.25 1.43
N VAL A 24 13.42 13.65 0.39
CA VAL A 24 13.01 12.24 0.43
C VAL A 24 14.23 11.34 0.37
N ASN A 25 14.35 10.47 1.38
CA ASN A 25 15.34 9.41 1.46
C ASN A 25 14.60 8.07 1.49
N LEU A 26 14.85 7.19 0.53
CA LEU A 26 14.18 5.90 0.40
C LEU A 26 15.11 4.87 -0.21
N THR A 27 15.20 3.70 0.40
CA THR A 27 15.97 2.57 -0.13
C THR A 27 15.06 1.36 -0.31
N ILE A 28 14.98 0.86 -1.54
CA ILE A 28 14.19 -0.32 -1.90
C ILE A 28 15.14 -1.47 -2.27
N PRO A 29 15.13 -2.57 -1.50
CA PRO A 29 15.95 -3.74 -1.77
C PRO A 29 15.61 -4.40 -3.11
N LYS A 30 16.57 -5.13 -3.67
CA LYS A 30 16.36 -5.91 -4.90
C LYS A 30 15.35 -7.03 -4.64
N GLY A 31 14.42 -7.23 -5.58
CA GLY A 31 13.42 -8.29 -5.53
C GLY A 31 12.27 -8.04 -4.55
N SER A 32 12.27 -6.90 -3.85
CA SER A 32 11.15 -6.55 -2.95
C SER A 32 10.00 -5.87 -3.67
N ILE A 33 8.80 -6.01 -3.10
CA ILE A 33 7.63 -5.21 -3.43
C ILE A 33 7.49 -4.14 -2.35
N HIS A 34 7.63 -2.87 -2.72
CA HIS A 34 7.57 -1.75 -1.80
C HIS A 34 6.39 -0.84 -2.14
N GLY A 35 5.51 -0.62 -1.17
CA GLY A 35 4.36 0.28 -1.28
C GLY A 35 4.68 1.69 -0.80
N VAL A 36 4.22 2.71 -1.50
CA VAL A 36 4.20 4.08 -0.99
C VAL A 36 2.75 4.54 -0.90
N ILE A 37 2.32 4.86 0.32
CA ILE A 37 0.96 5.31 0.63
C ILE A 37 0.95 6.77 1.08
N GLY A 38 -0.22 7.38 1.04
CA GLY A 38 -0.43 8.75 1.49
C GLY A 38 -1.70 9.33 0.89
N LEU A 39 -2.16 10.46 1.41
CA LEU A 39 -3.35 11.15 0.93
C LEU A 39 -3.17 11.65 -0.51
N SER A 40 -4.28 12.03 -1.16
CA SER A 40 -4.21 12.71 -2.47
C SER A 40 -3.37 13.98 -2.36
N GLY A 41 -2.50 14.21 -3.35
CA GLY A 41 -1.60 15.37 -3.35
C GLY A 41 -0.36 15.24 -2.44
N ALA A 42 -0.16 14.14 -1.72
CA ALA A 42 0.99 13.94 -0.81
C ALA A 42 2.36 13.88 -1.52
N GLY A 43 2.40 13.71 -2.86
CA GLY A 43 3.63 13.63 -3.64
C GLY A 43 3.94 12.25 -4.24
N LYS A 44 3.07 11.25 -4.06
CA LYS A 44 3.28 9.86 -4.52
C LYS A 44 3.64 9.76 -6.00
N SER A 45 2.78 10.28 -6.89
CA SER A 45 3.01 10.22 -8.34
C SER A 45 4.25 11.02 -8.76
N THR A 46 4.58 12.11 -8.06
CA THR A 46 5.83 12.83 -8.29
C THR A 46 7.04 11.98 -7.90
N LEU A 47 6.97 11.27 -6.77
CA LEU A 47 8.04 10.39 -6.29
C LEU A 47 8.34 9.30 -7.32
N ILE A 48 7.33 8.55 -7.75
CA ILE A 48 7.54 7.44 -8.70
C ILE A 48 8.05 7.96 -10.06
N ARG A 49 7.60 9.14 -10.52
CA ARG A 49 8.09 9.78 -11.75
C ARG A 49 9.50 10.32 -11.62
N CYS A 50 9.96 10.64 -10.41
CA CYS A 50 11.37 10.97 -10.17
C CYS A 50 12.26 9.75 -10.27
N VAL A 51 11.80 8.54 -9.92
CA VAL A 51 12.62 7.31 -10.02
C VAL A 51 13.06 7.02 -11.44
N ASN A 52 12.19 7.19 -12.43
CA ASN A 52 12.53 7.00 -13.87
C ASN A 52 12.87 8.31 -14.59
N LEU A 53 13.00 9.43 -13.84
CA LEU A 53 13.24 10.79 -14.35
C LEU A 53 12.25 11.25 -15.43
N LEU A 54 11.00 10.75 -15.43
CA LEU A 54 9.91 11.43 -16.15
C LEU A 54 9.72 12.83 -15.58
N GLU A 55 9.88 12.96 -14.25
CA GLU A 55 10.04 14.24 -13.55
C GLU A 55 11.46 14.31 -13.00
N ARG A 56 12.23 15.29 -13.47
CA ARG A 56 13.58 15.48 -12.93
C ARG A 56 13.49 16.16 -11.56
N PRO A 57 14.12 15.62 -10.50
CA PRO A 57 14.16 16.27 -9.20
C PRO A 57 14.83 17.65 -9.31
N THR A 58 14.45 18.56 -8.41
CA THR A 58 15.09 19.88 -8.28
C THR A 58 16.45 19.75 -7.60
N SER A 59 16.55 18.83 -6.64
CA SER A 59 17.80 18.48 -5.95
C SER A 59 17.79 17.02 -5.47
N GLY A 60 18.93 16.53 -5.03
CA GLY A 60 19.12 15.17 -4.59
C GLY A 60 19.54 14.21 -5.70
N LYS A 61 19.68 12.94 -5.35
CA LYS A 61 20.17 11.89 -6.24
C LYS A 61 19.15 10.75 -6.33
N VAL A 62 19.03 10.20 -7.54
CA VAL A 62 18.22 9.00 -7.82
C VAL A 62 19.13 7.95 -8.41
N GLN A 63 19.20 6.80 -7.76
CA GLN A 63 19.97 5.67 -8.22
C GLN A 63 19.05 4.47 -8.45
N VAL A 64 19.19 3.80 -9.59
CA VAL A 64 18.44 2.60 -9.95
C VAL A 64 19.40 1.55 -10.48
N ASP A 65 19.37 0.36 -9.91
CA ASP A 65 20.24 -0.76 -10.28
C ASP A 65 21.73 -0.39 -10.26
N GLY A 66 22.15 0.39 -9.26
CA GLY A 66 23.54 0.86 -9.11
C GLY A 66 23.90 2.03 -10.03
N GLN A 67 23.01 2.50 -10.90
CA GLN A 67 23.26 3.59 -11.82
C GLN A 67 22.63 4.89 -11.34
N GLU A 68 23.40 5.97 -11.20
CA GLU A 68 22.89 7.29 -10.85
C GLU A 68 22.16 7.91 -12.04
N MET A 69 20.82 7.91 -11.98
CA MET A 69 19.95 8.38 -13.06
C MET A 69 20.04 9.90 -13.29
N THR A 70 20.24 10.66 -12.22
CA THR A 70 20.23 12.14 -12.25
C THR A 70 21.38 12.75 -13.03
N GLN A 71 22.48 12.03 -13.23
CA GLN A 71 23.66 12.51 -13.97
C GLN A 71 23.72 12.00 -15.41
N LEU A 72 22.80 11.14 -15.82
CA LEU A 72 22.84 10.56 -17.17
C LEU A 72 22.57 11.60 -18.25
N SER A 73 23.27 11.44 -19.38
CA SER A 73 22.92 12.10 -20.62
C SER A 73 21.52 11.66 -21.09
N ARG A 74 20.88 12.44 -21.97
CA ARG A 74 19.56 12.08 -22.54
C ARG A 74 19.58 10.71 -23.22
N ARG A 75 20.67 10.35 -23.90
CA ARG A 75 20.84 9.08 -24.59
C ARG A 75 20.93 7.93 -23.58
N ASP A 76 21.79 8.07 -22.58
CA ASP A 76 22.03 7.04 -21.57
C ASP A 76 20.81 6.87 -20.67
N LEU A 77 20.10 7.95 -20.36
CA LEU A 77 18.84 7.91 -19.64
C LEU A 77 17.77 7.11 -20.39
N ASN A 78 17.63 7.30 -21.71
CA ASN A 78 16.69 6.51 -22.50
C ASN A 78 17.08 5.02 -22.48
N GLN A 79 18.38 4.71 -22.53
CA GLN A 79 18.84 3.33 -22.43
C GLN A 79 18.58 2.75 -21.02
N ALA A 80 18.82 3.49 -19.95
CA ALA A 80 18.53 3.08 -18.59
C ALA A 80 17.03 2.81 -18.37
N ARG A 81 16.15 3.61 -18.96
CA ARG A 81 14.70 3.43 -18.90
C ARG A 81 14.20 2.12 -19.51
N HIS A 82 14.94 1.49 -20.42
CA HIS A 82 14.58 0.16 -20.93
C HIS A 82 14.61 -0.91 -19.83
N ARG A 83 15.36 -0.68 -18.73
CA ARG A 83 15.40 -1.57 -17.56
C ARG A 83 14.36 -1.23 -16.49
N ILE A 84 13.52 -0.24 -16.74
CA ILE A 84 12.47 0.22 -15.84
C ILE A 84 11.13 0.13 -16.56
N GLY A 85 10.29 -0.83 -16.18
CA GLY A 85 8.91 -0.91 -16.63
C GLY A 85 8.05 0.08 -15.87
N MET A 86 7.01 0.63 -16.52
CA MET A 86 6.05 1.50 -15.85
C MET A 86 4.62 1.13 -16.23
N ILE A 87 3.79 0.96 -15.21
CA ILE A 87 2.34 0.77 -15.30
C ILE A 87 1.68 2.05 -14.81
N PHE A 88 0.81 2.62 -15.62
CA PHE A 88 0.12 3.87 -15.35
C PHE A 88 -1.31 3.63 -14.87
N GLN A 89 -1.87 4.55 -14.14
CA GLN A 89 -3.24 4.54 -13.63
C GLN A 89 -4.30 4.33 -14.72
N HIS A 90 -4.14 4.94 -15.89
CA HIS A 90 -5.09 4.89 -17.00
C HIS A 90 -4.66 3.97 -18.14
N PHE A 91 -3.92 2.89 -17.86
CA PHE A 91 -3.41 1.88 -18.82
C PHE A 91 -2.50 2.46 -19.91
N ASN A 92 -2.79 3.63 -20.46
CA ASN A 92 -2.06 4.32 -21.55
C ASN A 92 -1.80 3.41 -22.76
N LEU A 93 -2.81 2.62 -23.16
CA LEU A 93 -2.74 1.78 -24.34
C LEU A 93 -3.00 2.62 -25.59
N LEU A 94 -2.28 2.29 -26.66
CA LEU A 94 -2.51 2.87 -27.99
C LEU A 94 -3.78 2.24 -28.59
N THR A 95 -4.84 3.03 -28.69
CA THR A 95 -6.17 2.56 -29.12
C THR A 95 -6.22 2.07 -30.57
N THR A 96 -5.32 2.57 -31.40
CA THR A 96 -5.19 2.21 -32.83
C THR A 96 -4.29 0.99 -33.06
N ARG A 97 -3.69 0.44 -32.02
CA ARG A 97 -2.84 -0.74 -32.07
C ARG A 97 -3.51 -1.94 -31.41
N THR A 98 -3.21 -3.14 -31.93
CA THR A 98 -3.68 -4.38 -31.32
C THR A 98 -3.04 -4.61 -29.95
N VAL A 99 -3.52 -5.60 -29.20
CA VAL A 99 -2.92 -6.07 -27.95
C VAL A 99 -1.46 -6.45 -28.19
N PHE A 100 -1.20 -7.25 -29.22
CA PHE A 100 0.16 -7.64 -29.61
C PHE A 100 1.06 -6.42 -29.85
N ASP A 101 0.60 -5.46 -30.66
CA ASP A 101 1.39 -4.28 -31.04
C ASP A 101 1.61 -3.32 -29.85
N ASN A 102 0.66 -3.26 -28.90
CA ASN A 102 0.86 -2.54 -27.65
C ASN A 102 2.00 -3.13 -26.81
N VAL A 103 2.06 -4.46 -26.68
CA VAL A 103 3.13 -5.16 -25.95
C VAL A 103 4.46 -5.10 -26.71
N ALA A 104 4.40 -5.11 -28.05
CA ALA A 104 5.58 -5.02 -28.92
C ALA A 104 6.26 -3.65 -28.90
N LEU A 105 5.52 -2.59 -28.58
CA LEU A 105 5.98 -1.20 -28.69
C LEU A 105 7.36 -0.92 -28.06
N PRO A 106 7.67 -1.33 -26.81
CA PRO A 106 8.99 -1.10 -26.23
C PRO A 106 10.11 -1.76 -27.04
N LEU A 107 9.86 -2.95 -27.58
CA LEU A 107 10.84 -3.70 -28.37
C LEU A 107 11.07 -3.06 -29.77
N GLU A 108 10.01 -2.53 -30.37
CA GLU A 108 10.11 -1.75 -31.61
C GLU A 108 10.99 -0.50 -31.40
N LEU A 109 10.78 0.22 -30.28
CA LEU A 109 11.58 1.40 -29.92
C LEU A 109 13.04 1.07 -29.61
N MET A 110 13.33 -0.17 -29.17
CA MET A 110 14.67 -0.69 -28.98
C MET A 110 15.32 -1.14 -30.31
N GLY A 111 14.58 -1.14 -31.42
CA GLY A 111 15.08 -1.58 -32.73
C GLY A 111 15.15 -3.11 -32.90
N GLU A 112 14.41 -3.86 -32.09
CA GLU A 112 14.40 -5.33 -32.17
C GLU A 112 13.81 -5.84 -33.48
N LYS A 113 14.33 -6.95 -33.98
CA LYS A 113 13.80 -7.59 -35.19
C LYS A 113 12.43 -8.20 -34.94
N ARG A 114 11.55 -8.15 -35.95
CA ARG A 114 10.14 -8.64 -35.86
C ARG A 114 10.03 -10.09 -35.37
N SER A 115 10.97 -10.97 -35.75
CA SER A 115 10.99 -12.35 -35.27
C SER A 115 11.28 -12.43 -33.76
N ALA A 116 12.22 -11.64 -33.26
CA ALA A 116 12.55 -11.55 -31.84
C ALA A 116 11.39 -10.97 -31.03
N ILE A 117 10.72 -9.93 -31.58
CA ILE A 117 9.52 -9.34 -30.98
C ILE A 117 8.42 -10.40 -30.81
N LYS A 118 8.12 -11.17 -31.86
CA LYS A 118 7.09 -12.23 -31.81
C LYS A 118 7.41 -13.26 -30.73
N ASN A 119 8.65 -13.75 -30.70
CA ASN A 119 9.11 -14.78 -29.76
C ASN A 119 9.08 -14.29 -28.30
N ARG A 120 9.03 -12.97 -28.09
CA ARG A 120 8.99 -12.35 -26.78
C ARG A 120 7.59 -11.99 -26.35
N VAL A 121 6.78 -11.43 -27.25
CA VAL A 121 5.43 -10.92 -26.93
C VAL A 121 4.45 -12.06 -26.66
N LEU A 122 4.50 -13.15 -27.44
CA LEU A 122 3.55 -14.25 -27.26
C LEU A 122 3.64 -14.91 -25.87
N PRO A 123 4.83 -15.26 -25.33
CA PRO A 123 4.94 -15.78 -23.96
C PRO A 123 4.49 -14.78 -22.89
N LEU A 124 4.68 -13.46 -23.10
CA LEU A 124 4.18 -12.45 -22.17
C LEU A 124 2.66 -12.36 -22.18
N LEU A 125 2.04 -12.47 -23.36
CA LEU A 125 0.58 -12.51 -23.47
C LEU A 125 0.01 -13.78 -22.82
N ASP A 126 0.70 -14.90 -22.93
CA ASP A 126 0.32 -16.14 -22.25
C ASP A 126 0.43 -15.99 -20.73
N MET A 127 1.56 -15.44 -20.24
CA MET A 127 1.79 -15.15 -18.80
C MET A 127 0.67 -14.31 -18.18
N VAL A 128 0.15 -13.32 -18.91
CA VAL A 128 -0.97 -12.49 -18.43
C VAL A 128 -2.35 -13.02 -18.78
N GLY A 129 -2.45 -14.22 -19.38
CA GLY A 129 -3.71 -14.88 -19.73
C GLY A 129 -4.47 -14.22 -20.90
N LEU A 130 -3.76 -13.66 -21.89
CA LEU A 130 -4.33 -12.95 -23.03
C LEU A 130 -3.82 -13.44 -24.40
N ALA A 131 -3.31 -14.67 -24.48
CA ALA A 131 -2.77 -15.24 -25.73
C ALA A 131 -3.81 -15.23 -26.86
N ASP A 132 -5.09 -15.54 -26.56
CA ASP A 132 -6.22 -15.55 -27.50
C ASP A 132 -6.66 -14.14 -27.93
N LYS A 133 -6.26 -13.09 -27.21
CA LYS A 133 -6.63 -11.69 -27.45
C LYS A 133 -5.60 -10.90 -28.27
N ALA A 134 -4.49 -11.52 -28.69
CA ALA A 134 -3.35 -10.84 -29.33
C ALA A 134 -3.75 -9.91 -30.50
N LYS A 135 -4.79 -10.26 -31.26
CA LYS A 135 -5.25 -9.49 -32.42
C LYS A 135 -6.37 -8.48 -32.10
N GLN A 136 -6.88 -8.46 -30.87
CA GLN A 136 -7.93 -7.53 -30.46
C GLN A 136 -7.36 -6.14 -30.21
N TYR A 137 -8.23 -5.14 -30.24
CA TYR A 137 -7.91 -3.75 -29.92
C TYR A 137 -8.34 -3.40 -28.49
N PRO A 138 -7.73 -2.38 -27.86
CA PRO A 138 -8.09 -1.99 -26.49
C PRO A 138 -9.57 -1.71 -26.26
N ALA A 139 -10.29 -1.21 -27.28
CA ALA A 139 -11.73 -0.97 -27.18
C ALA A 139 -12.58 -2.25 -26.97
N GLN A 140 -12.02 -3.42 -27.29
CA GLN A 140 -12.68 -4.73 -27.18
C GLN A 140 -12.37 -5.43 -25.86
N LEU A 141 -11.62 -4.78 -24.94
CA LEU A 141 -11.13 -5.37 -23.70
C LEU A 141 -11.83 -4.77 -22.48
N SER A 142 -12.03 -5.60 -21.45
CA SER A 142 -12.41 -5.12 -20.12
C SER A 142 -11.28 -4.30 -19.45
N GLY A 143 -11.58 -3.58 -18.37
CA GLY A 143 -10.58 -2.82 -17.60
C GLY A 143 -9.43 -3.70 -17.12
N GLY A 144 -9.71 -4.85 -16.53
CA GLY A 144 -8.70 -5.81 -16.09
C GLY A 144 -7.85 -6.39 -17.22
N GLN A 145 -8.46 -6.66 -18.38
CA GLN A 145 -7.71 -7.10 -19.57
C GLN A 145 -6.77 -5.99 -20.08
N LYS A 146 -7.23 -4.74 -20.11
CA LYS A 146 -6.37 -3.59 -20.46
C LYS A 146 -5.19 -3.47 -19.52
N GLN A 147 -5.42 -3.68 -18.21
CA GLN A 147 -4.34 -3.66 -17.21
C GLN A 147 -3.33 -4.80 -17.43
N ARG A 148 -3.80 -6.01 -17.73
CA ARG A 148 -2.91 -7.13 -18.08
C ARG A 148 -2.08 -6.85 -19.34
N VAL A 149 -2.63 -6.17 -20.35
CA VAL A 149 -1.86 -5.70 -21.52
C VAL A 149 -0.80 -4.67 -21.09
N ALA A 150 -1.14 -3.72 -20.23
CA ALA A 150 -0.19 -2.72 -19.72
C ALA A 150 0.95 -3.36 -18.93
N ILE A 151 0.65 -4.40 -18.13
CA ILE A 151 1.66 -5.21 -17.41
C ILE A 151 2.56 -5.93 -18.42
N ALA A 152 2.02 -6.65 -19.38
CA ALA A 152 2.80 -7.36 -20.39
C ALA A 152 3.70 -6.41 -21.19
N ARG A 153 3.19 -5.21 -21.55
CA ARG A 153 3.98 -4.16 -22.20
C ARG A 153 5.13 -3.68 -21.32
N ALA A 154 4.88 -3.45 -20.03
CA ALA A 154 5.92 -3.02 -19.11
C ALA A 154 7.03 -4.07 -18.93
N LEU A 155 6.72 -5.35 -19.06
CA LEU A 155 7.66 -6.48 -18.98
C LEU A 155 8.42 -6.74 -20.29
N ALA A 156 7.97 -6.19 -21.42
CA ALA A 156 8.53 -6.50 -22.74
C ALA A 156 10.03 -6.22 -22.83
N SER A 157 10.55 -5.19 -22.25
CA SER A 157 11.97 -4.83 -22.23
C SER A 157 12.84 -5.62 -21.23
N LYS A 158 12.31 -6.60 -20.48
CA LYS A 158 12.97 -7.32 -19.35
C LYS A 158 13.47 -6.35 -18.28
N PRO A 159 12.60 -5.58 -17.68
CA PRO A 159 13.01 -4.62 -16.69
C PRO A 159 13.51 -5.32 -15.42
N ASN A 160 14.42 -4.66 -14.69
CA ASN A 160 14.83 -5.05 -13.34
C ASN A 160 13.94 -4.40 -12.27
N VAL A 161 13.25 -3.29 -12.64
CA VAL A 161 12.36 -2.51 -11.80
C VAL A 161 11.02 -2.32 -12.51
N LEU A 162 9.93 -2.50 -11.77
CA LEU A 162 8.58 -2.19 -12.21
C LEU A 162 8.00 -1.11 -11.32
N LEU A 163 7.59 -0.01 -11.93
CA LEU A 163 6.95 1.13 -11.28
C LEU A 163 5.45 1.06 -11.53
N CYS A 164 4.63 1.07 -10.48
CA CYS A 164 3.17 0.99 -10.57
C CYS A 164 2.53 2.26 -10.00
N ASP A 165 2.03 3.13 -10.87
CA ASP A 165 1.33 4.37 -10.51
C ASP A 165 -0.17 4.08 -10.42
N GLU A 166 -0.68 3.80 -9.20
CA GLU A 166 -2.09 3.48 -8.89
C GLU A 166 -2.70 2.43 -9.85
N ALA A 167 -1.98 1.32 -10.05
CA ALA A 167 -2.28 0.32 -11.08
C ALA A 167 -3.63 -0.41 -10.92
N THR A 168 -4.33 -0.25 -9.81
CA THR A 168 -5.60 -0.93 -9.49
C THR A 168 -6.78 0.01 -9.27
N SER A 169 -6.56 1.32 -9.15
CA SER A 169 -7.57 2.30 -8.74
C SER A 169 -8.81 2.41 -9.66
N ALA A 170 -8.72 1.92 -10.89
CA ALA A 170 -9.81 1.95 -11.87
C ALA A 170 -10.48 0.57 -12.06
N LEU A 171 -10.23 -0.40 -11.17
CA LEU A 171 -10.69 -1.78 -11.27
C LEU A 171 -11.67 -2.12 -10.15
N ASP A 172 -12.53 -3.11 -10.40
CA ASP A 172 -13.37 -3.69 -9.36
C ASP A 172 -12.53 -4.56 -8.38
N PRO A 173 -13.02 -4.85 -7.17
CA PRO A 173 -12.24 -5.57 -6.16
C PRO A 173 -11.75 -6.96 -6.59
N GLN A 174 -12.56 -7.71 -7.33
CA GLN A 174 -12.19 -9.06 -7.79
C GLN A 174 -11.07 -8.99 -8.83
N THR A 175 -11.19 -8.06 -9.77
CA THR A 175 -10.15 -7.80 -10.77
C THR A 175 -8.87 -7.29 -10.12
N THR A 176 -8.97 -6.40 -9.12
CA THR A 176 -7.84 -5.91 -8.32
C THR A 176 -7.07 -7.07 -7.70
N SER A 177 -7.73 -7.98 -6.99
CA SER A 177 -7.09 -9.17 -6.39
C SER A 177 -6.33 -9.99 -7.42
N SER A 178 -6.93 -10.24 -8.57
CA SER A 178 -6.32 -10.99 -9.67
C SER A 178 -5.09 -10.30 -10.30
N ILE A 179 -5.09 -8.96 -10.35
CA ILE A 179 -3.92 -8.18 -10.82
C ILE A 179 -2.80 -8.20 -9.77
N LEU A 180 -3.14 -8.11 -8.48
CA LEU A 180 -2.16 -8.17 -7.40
C LEU A 180 -1.49 -9.54 -7.31
N GLU A 181 -2.23 -10.63 -7.46
CA GLU A 181 -1.69 -11.98 -7.58
C GLU A 181 -0.72 -12.09 -8.76
N LEU A 182 -1.10 -11.60 -9.94
CA LEU A 182 -0.24 -11.57 -11.11
C LEU A 182 1.07 -10.79 -10.85
N LEU A 183 1.01 -9.63 -10.19
CA LEU A 183 2.21 -8.85 -9.84
C LEU A 183 3.10 -9.58 -8.84
N ARG A 184 2.53 -10.30 -7.88
CA ARG A 184 3.26 -11.15 -6.93
C ARG A 184 3.98 -12.28 -7.65
N ASP A 185 3.28 -13.00 -8.54
CA ASP A 185 3.85 -14.10 -9.33
C ASP A 185 5.00 -13.60 -10.21
N ILE A 186 4.84 -12.46 -10.86
CA ILE A 186 5.88 -11.81 -11.66
C ILE A 186 7.10 -11.47 -10.78
N ASN A 187 6.89 -10.90 -9.60
CA ASN A 187 7.97 -10.59 -8.67
C ASN A 187 8.73 -11.86 -8.26
N GLN A 188 8.02 -12.92 -7.87
CA GLN A 188 8.61 -14.18 -7.43
C GLN A 188 9.35 -14.92 -8.56
N GLN A 189 8.74 -15.02 -9.75
CA GLN A 189 9.29 -15.78 -10.86
C GLN A 189 10.46 -15.07 -11.54
N LEU A 190 10.40 -13.75 -11.66
CA LEU A 190 11.39 -12.97 -12.39
C LEU A 190 12.38 -12.21 -11.50
N GLY A 191 12.17 -12.18 -10.17
CA GLY A 191 13.03 -11.44 -9.24
C GLY A 191 13.01 -9.92 -9.44
N ILE A 192 11.96 -9.37 -10.07
CA ILE A 192 11.83 -7.94 -10.38
C ILE A 192 11.51 -7.17 -9.10
N THR A 193 12.16 -6.04 -8.89
CA THR A 193 11.83 -5.11 -7.82
C THR A 193 10.60 -4.29 -8.22
N ILE A 194 9.58 -4.22 -7.36
CA ILE A 194 8.35 -3.48 -7.63
C ILE A 194 8.24 -2.31 -6.65
N LEU A 195 8.10 -1.10 -7.18
CA LEU A 195 7.65 0.08 -6.42
C LEU A 195 6.24 0.42 -6.88
N LEU A 196 5.29 0.34 -5.95
CA LEU A 196 3.92 0.73 -6.22
C LEU A 196 3.49 1.91 -5.35
N ILE A 197 2.71 2.79 -5.93
CA ILE A 197 2.02 3.84 -5.17
C ILE A 197 0.53 3.56 -5.18
N THR A 198 -0.10 3.75 -4.04
CA THR A 198 -1.54 3.53 -3.86
C THR A 198 -2.07 4.35 -2.68
N HIS A 199 -3.36 4.55 -2.63
CA HIS A 199 -4.08 5.00 -1.45
C HIS A 199 -4.89 3.86 -0.80
N GLU A 200 -4.83 2.66 -1.38
CA GLU A 200 -5.57 1.48 -0.93
C GLU A 200 -4.70 0.61 -0.01
N MET A 201 -5.03 0.57 1.26
CA MET A 201 -4.32 -0.23 2.27
C MET A 201 -4.43 -1.75 2.01
N GLU A 202 -5.54 -2.21 1.41
CA GLU A 202 -5.70 -3.62 1.01
C GLU A 202 -4.64 -4.04 -0.02
N VAL A 203 -4.25 -3.16 -0.94
CA VAL A 203 -3.17 -3.42 -1.91
C VAL A 203 -1.85 -3.62 -1.18
N VAL A 204 -1.53 -2.73 -0.23
CA VAL A 204 -0.29 -2.82 0.57
C VAL A 204 -0.25 -4.11 1.37
N LYS A 205 -1.32 -4.40 2.10
CA LYS A 205 -1.47 -5.61 2.90
C LYS A 205 -1.28 -6.88 2.08
N SER A 206 -1.81 -6.91 0.86
CA SER A 206 -1.87 -8.12 0.05
C SER A 206 -0.53 -8.53 -0.56
N ILE A 207 0.28 -7.58 -1.06
CA ILE A 207 1.49 -7.93 -1.83
C ILE A 207 2.78 -7.26 -1.39
N CYS A 208 2.75 -6.16 -0.62
CA CYS A 208 3.96 -5.44 -0.26
C CYS A 208 4.74 -6.13 0.87
N HIS A 209 6.06 -6.06 0.81
CA HIS A 209 6.95 -6.47 1.91
C HIS A 209 7.18 -5.31 2.88
N ARG A 210 7.35 -4.10 2.34
CA ARG A 210 7.55 -2.86 3.10
C ARG A 210 6.60 -1.78 2.60
N VAL A 211 6.34 -0.82 3.45
CA VAL A 211 5.49 0.34 3.15
C VAL A 211 6.13 1.62 3.68
N SER A 212 6.09 2.67 2.86
CA SER A 212 6.45 4.02 3.26
C SER A 212 5.23 4.93 3.20
N LEU A 213 5.02 5.70 4.24
CA LEU A 213 3.97 6.72 4.32
C LEU A 213 4.54 8.08 3.94
N ILE A 214 3.96 8.72 2.92
CA ILE A 214 4.33 10.07 2.49
C ILE A 214 3.24 11.08 2.86
N SER A 215 3.65 12.21 3.42
CA SER A 215 2.77 13.33 3.75
C SER A 215 3.48 14.66 3.51
N GLY A 216 2.80 15.63 2.87
CA GLY A 216 3.38 16.95 2.57
C GLY A 216 4.72 16.89 1.83
N GLY A 217 4.91 15.87 0.99
CA GLY A 217 6.14 15.66 0.21
C GLY A 217 7.30 15.03 0.99
N ARG A 218 7.09 14.59 2.25
CA ARG A 218 8.11 13.93 3.09
C ARG A 218 7.73 12.49 3.38
N LEU A 219 8.69 11.59 3.43
CA LEU A 219 8.47 10.27 4.02
C LEU A 219 8.42 10.46 5.54
N VAL A 220 7.30 10.07 6.15
CA VAL A 220 7.05 10.21 7.59
C VAL A 220 7.20 8.90 8.33
N GLU A 221 7.05 7.78 7.63
CA GLU A 221 7.24 6.44 8.17
C GLU A 221 7.70 5.48 7.07
N ASP A 222 8.59 4.53 7.41
CA ASP A 222 9.00 3.42 6.54
C ASP A 222 9.18 2.17 7.41
N ALA A 223 8.38 1.12 7.14
CA ALA A 223 8.34 -0.06 7.97
C ALA A 223 8.09 -1.33 7.13
N GLU A 224 8.34 -2.50 7.72
CA GLU A 224 7.77 -3.74 7.21
C GLU A 224 6.25 -3.70 7.31
N VAL A 225 5.55 -4.30 6.35
CA VAL A 225 4.08 -4.25 6.31
C VAL A 225 3.48 -4.80 7.61
N GLY A 226 4.01 -5.91 8.13
CA GLY A 226 3.56 -6.48 9.40
C GLY A 226 3.68 -5.49 10.57
N ASP A 227 4.80 -4.76 10.67
CA ASP A 227 5.03 -3.78 11.74
C ASP A 227 4.13 -2.55 11.58
N PHE A 228 3.99 -2.03 10.35
CA PHE A 228 3.12 -0.90 10.07
C PHE A 228 1.66 -1.16 10.46
N PHE A 229 1.16 -2.37 10.21
CA PHE A 229 -0.22 -2.71 10.54
C PHE A 229 -0.44 -3.08 12.01
N THR A 230 0.59 -3.51 12.73
CA THR A 230 0.46 -3.90 14.14
C THR A 230 0.85 -2.80 15.12
N ALA A 231 1.85 -1.99 14.78
CA ALA A 231 2.39 -0.96 15.67
C ALA A 231 2.96 0.22 14.87
N PRO A 232 2.13 1.00 14.15
CA PRO A 232 2.62 2.15 13.40
C PRO A 232 3.32 3.15 14.32
N ALA A 233 4.52 3.56 13.92
CA ALA A 233 5.38 4.41 14.74
C ALA A 233 4.86 5.85 14.85
N THR A 234 4.21 6.35 13.79
CA THR A 234 3.75 7.73 13.71
C THR A 234 2.26 7.88 14.03
N GLN A 235 1.86 9.08 14.46
CA GLN A 235 0.45 9.42 14.63
C GLN A 235 -0.33 9.27 13.32
N LEU A 236 0.24 9.74 12.22
CA LEU A 236 -0.39 9.64 10.90
C LEU A 236 -0.54 8.17 10.45
N GLY A 237 0.45 7.32 10.73
CA GLY A 237 0.34 5.87 10.48
C GLY A 237 -0.82 5.24 11.25
N ARG A 238 -1.00 5.60 12.52
CA ARG A 238 -2.15 5.16 13.34
C ARG A 238 -3.49 5.64 12.78
N GLU A 239 -3.56 6.88 12.29
CA GLU A 239 -4.77 7.42 11.64
C GLU A 239 -5.10 6.64 10.37
N PHE A 240 -4.12 6.39 9.50
CA PHE A 240 -4.30 5.56 8.29
C PHE A 240 -4.77 4.14 8.61
N LEU A 241 -4.19 3.53 9.65
CA LEU A 241 -4.60 2.20 10.08
C LEU A 241 -6.03 2.20 10.64
N ASN A 242 -6.39 3.17 11.46
CA ASN A 242 -7.73 3.29 12.02
C ASN A 242 -8.80 3.48 10.93
N ASP A 243 -8.52 4.32 9.93
CA ASP A 243 -9.41 4.53 8.78
C ASP A 243 -9.58 3.23 7.96
N PHE A 244 -8.49 2.50 7.76
CA PHE A 244 -8.53 1.22 7.04
C PHE A 244 -9.34 0.15 7.76
N LEU A 245 -9.15 0.06 9.05
CA LEU A 245 -9.81 -0.96 9.86
C LEU A 245 -11.28 -0.67 10.08
N GLN A 246 -11.72 0.57 9.82
CA GLN A 246 -13.11 1.05 9.96
C GLN A 246 -13.75 0.68 11.33
N LEU A 247 -12.89 0.56 12.36
CA LEU A 247 -13.32 0.32 13.73
C LEU A 247 -13.64 1.66 14.39
N SER A 248 -14.78 2.21 13.98
CA SER A 248 -15.39 3.35 14.69
C SER A 248 -16.56 2.86 15.49
N PRO A 249 -16.75 3.33 16.72
CA PRO A 249 -17.95 3.01 17.49
C PRO A 249 -19.21 3.33 16.68
N PRO A 250 -20.31 2.57 16.81
CA PRO A 250 -21.58 2.90 16.19
C PRO A 250 -21.97 4.35 16.47
N LYS A 251 -22.63 5.02 15.52
CA LYS A 251 -23.00 6.45 15.67
C LYS A 251 -23.82 6.70 16.92
N GLU A 252 -24.74 5.81 17.23
CA GLU A 252 -25.59 5.90 18.43
C GLU A 252 -24.78 5.81 19.73
N LEU A 253 -23.63 5.11 19.68
CA LEU A 253 -22.71 5.04 20.81
C LEU A 253 -21.87 6.30 20.91
N LEU A 254 -21.37 6.84 19.78
CA LEU A 254 -20.60 8.08 19.74
C LEU A 254 -21.36 9.27 20.35
N GLU A 255 -22.67 9.35 20.12
CA GLU A 255 -23.55 10.41 20.68
C GLU A 255 -23.71 10.30 22.21
N ARG A 256 -23.46 9.11 22.79
CA ARG A 256 -23.61 8.83 24.22
C ARG A 256 -22.25 8.78 24.95
N LEU A 257 -21.13 8.80 24.23
CA LEU A 257 -19.80 8.76 24.83
C LEU A 257 -19.50 10.06 25.59
N GLN A 258 -19.16 9.91 26.85
CA GLN A 258 -18.67 10.99 27.72
C GLN A 258 -17.16 10.87 27.88
N ALA A 259 -16.44 11.99 27.79
CA ALA A 259 -14.98 11.99 27.90
C ALA A 259 -14.48 11.63 29.30
N GLN A 260 -15.27 11.91 30.33
CA GLN A 260 -14.90 11.64 31.72
C GLN A 260 -15.82 10.59 32.36
N PRO A 261 -15.32 9.79 33.30
CA PRO A 261 -16.15 8.85 34.06
C PRO A 261 -17.20 9.63 34.88
N GLY A 262 -18.44 9.16 34.86
CA GLY A 262 -19.53 9.64 35.67
C GLY A 262 -20.04 8.55 36.63
N GLU A 263 -21.02 8.88 37.47
CA GLU A 263 -21.71 7.89 38.27
C GLU A 263 -22.45 6.89 37.35
N GLN A 264 -22.22 5.59 37.55
CA GLN A 264 -22.80 4.50 36.76
C GLN A 264 -22.43 4.49 35.27
N THR A 265 -21.26 5.02 34.91
CA THR A 265 -20.73 4.90 33.56
C THR A 265 -19.70 3.78 33.46
N HIS A 266 -19.62 3.15 32.29
CA HIS A 266 -18.69 2.07 31.97
C HIS A 266 -17.73 2.52 30.87
N PRO A 267 -16.42 2.16 30.96
CA PRO A 267 -15.48 2.52 29.92
C PRO A 267 -15.74 1.73 28.64
N VAL A 268 -15.71 2.42 27.52
CA VAL A 268 -15.65 1.85 26.17
C VAL A 268 -14.20 1.89 25.74
N VAL A 269 -13.65 0.73 25.47
CA VAL A 269 -12.23 0.57 25.13
C VAL A 269 -12.05 0.06 23.71
N ARG A 270 -11.00 0.54 23.06
CA ARG A 270 -10.46 -0.08 21.85
C ARG A 270 -9.28 -0.95 22.26
N LEU A 271 -9.33 -2.22 21.88
CA LEU A 271 -8.29 -3.20 22.11
C LEU A 271 -7.62 -3.56 20.81
N THR A 272 -6.30 -3.45 20.76
CA THR A 272 -5.49 -3.93 19.64
C THR A 272 -4.58 -5.05 20.15
N PHE A 273 -4.62 -6.19 19.47
CA PHE A 273 -3.85 -7.37 19.86
C PHE A 273 -3.30 -8.08 18.63
N SER A 274 -2.10 -8.63 18.74
CA SER A 274 -1.38 -9.26 17.63
C SER A 274 -0.68 -10.54 18.08
N GLY A 275 -0.30 -11.37 17.13
CA GLY A 275 0.41 -12.63 17.40
C GLY A 275 -0.37 -13.59 18.25
N ASP A 276 0.26 -14.19 19.28
CA ASP A 276 -0.33 -15.21 20.15
C ASP A 276 -1.52 -14.70 20.96
N ALA A 277 -1.61 -13.40 21.20
CA ALA A 277 -2.73 -12.80 21.90
C ALA A 277 -4.08 -13.01 21.16
N VAL A 278 -4.05 -13.13 19.83
CA VAL A 278 -5.26 -13.37 19.02
C VAL A 278 -5.86 -14.76 19.28
N SER A 279 -5.03 -15.77 19.51
CA SER A 279 -5.46 -17.14 19.78
C SER A 279 -5.78 -17.41 21.25
N THR A 280 -5.42 -16.47 22.13
CA THR A 280 -5.67 -16.62 23.58
C THR A 280 -7.09 -16.20 23.92
N PRO A 281 -7.85 -16.96 24.74
CA PRO A 281 -9.22 -16.61 25.09
C PRO A 281 -9.26 -15.48 26.15
N LEU A 282 -8.69 -14.32 25.81
CA LEU A 282 -8.48 -13.19 26.72
C LEU A 282 -9.78 -12.66 27.32
N ILE A 283 -10.83 -12.53 26.52
CA ILE A 283 -12.13 -12.03 26.97
C ILE A 283 -12.73 -12.93 28.04
N SER A 284 -12.68 -14.26 27.83
CA SER A 284 -13.18 -15.22 28.81
C SER A 284 -12.35 -15.24 30.10
N ARG A 285 -11.04 -14.98 29.99
CA ARG A 285 -10.17 -14.85 31.17
C ARG A 285 -10.45 -13.56 31.92
N LEU A 286 -10.59 -12.45 31.20
CA LEU A 286 -10.93 -11.14 31.78
C LEU A 286 -12.20 -11.21 32.63
N ALA A 287 -13.27 -11.83 32.09
CA ALA A 287 -14.52 -12.01 32.81
C ALA A 287 -14.36 -12.83 34.09
N ARG A 288 -13.52 -13.89 34.06
CA ARG A 288 -13.31 -14.77 35.21
C ARG A 288 -12.35 -14.20 36.26
N GLU A 289 -11.27 -13.55 35.83
CA GLU A 289 -10.19 -13.11 36.72
C GLU A 289 -10.43 -11.72 37.28
N CYS A 290 -11.11 -10.83 36.52
CA CYS A 290 -11.41 -9.46 36.94
C CYS A 290 -12.88 -9.26 37.32
N SER A 291 -13.73 -10.28 37.16
CA SER A 291 -15.18 -10.19 37.44
C SER A 291 -15.85 -9.03 36.68
N VAL A 292 -15.46 -8.84 35.42
CA VAL A 292 -15.97 -7.79 34.52
C VAL A 292 -16.72 -8.48 33.38
N ASP A 293 -17.96 -8.05 33.14
CA ASP A 293 -18.64 -8.44 31.91
C ASP A 293 -18.16 -7.61 30.72
N VAL A 294 -18.00 -8.26 29.58
CA VAL A 294 -17.49 -7.61 28.36
C VAL A 294 -18.55 -7.63 27.28
N SER A 295 -19.07 -6.46 26.93
CA SER A 295 -19.98 -6.29 25.80
C SER A 295 -19.19 -5.94 24.54
N ILE A 296 -19.07 -6.88 23.61
CA ILE A 296 -18.37 -6.66 22.34
C ILE A 296 -19.27 -5.84 21.42
N LEU A 297 -18.85 -4.64 21.08
CA LEU A 297 -19.58 -3.73 20.22
C LEU A 297 -19.18 -3.90 18.76
N GLN A 298 -17.88 -4.15 18.52
CA GLN A 298 -17.32 -4.45 17.21
C GLN A 298 -16.04 -5.25 17.37
N ALA A 299 -15.80 -6.21 16.50
CA ALA A 299 -14.54 -6.95 16.46
C ALA A 299 -14.16 -7.30 15.03
N LYS A 300 -12.86 -7.25 14.73
CA LYS A 300 -12.29 -7.63 13.46
C LYS A 300 -10.97 -8.35 13.68
N VAL A 301 -10.77 -9.45 12.95
CA VAL A 301 -9.49 -10.17 12.92
C VAL A 301 -9.00 -10.18 11.49
N GLU A 302 -7.78 -9.71 11.29
CA GLU A 302 -7.14 -9.59 9.99
C GLU A 302 -5.84 -10.37 9.96
N SER A 303 -5.63 -11.13 8.88
CA SER A 303 -4.34 -11.76 8.62
C SER A 303 -3.52 -10.87 7.69
N ILE A 304 -2.33 -10.50 8.12
CA ILE A 304 -1.41 -9.61 7.42
C ILE A 304 -0.08 -10.34 7.27
N GLN A 305 0.15 -10.92 6.09
CA GLN A 305 1.26 -11.83 5.85
C GLN A 305 1.23 -13.00 6.85
N GLU A 306 2.29 -13.19 7.64
CA GLU A 306 2.39 -14.24 8.67
C GLU A 306 1.88 -13.78 10.04
N ARG A 307 1.40 -12.55 10.17
CA ARG A 307 0.90 -11.98 11.43
C ARG A 307 -0.61 -11.88 11.42
N THR A 308 -1.20 -12.07 12.58
CA THR A 308 -2.63 -11.84 12.79
C THR A 308 -2.80 -10.60 13.68
N LEU A 309 -3.67 -9.69 13.25
CA LEU A 309 -4.07 -8.50 13.97
C LEU A 309 -5.52 -8.63 14.38
N GLY A 310 -5.80 -8.50 15.66
CA GLY A 310 -7.16 -8.42 16.18
C GLY A 310 -7.43 -7.01 16.69
N LEU A 311 -8.62 -6.52 16.39
CA LEU A 311 -9.12 -5.26 16.92
C LEU A 311 -10.53 -5.48 17.45
N MET A 312 -10.81 -4.83 18.58
CA MET A 312 -12.10 -4.92 19.23
C MET A 312 -12.46 -3.59 19.87
N ILE A 313 -13.71 -3.19 19.74
CA ILE A 313 -14.33 -2.17 20.59
C ILE A 313 -15.27 -2.87 21.54
N ALA A 314 -15.07 -2.68 22.82
CA ALA A 314 -15.85 -3.32 23.86
C ALA A 314 -16.16 -2.36 25.00
N GLU A 315 -17.30 -2.57 25.64
CA GLU A 315 -17.69 -1.93 26.89
C GLU A 315 -17.34 -2.88 28.04
N LEU A 316 -16.63 -2.38 29.06
CA LEU A 316 -16.26 -3.15 30.25
C LEU A 316 -17.25 -2.82 31.37
N LEU A 317 -18.07 -3.81 31.72
CA LEU A 317 -19.16 -3.67 32.71
C LEU A 317 -18.70 -4.19 34.07
N GLY A 318 -18.51 -3.30 35.00
CA GLY A 318 -18.06 -3.62 36.37
C GLY A 318 -17.95 -2.37 37.23
N THR A 319 -17.56 -2.54 38.47
CA THR A 319 -17.22 -1.41 39.34
C THR A 319 -15.94 -0.71 38.85
N PRO A 320 -15.69 0.56 39.23
CA PRO A 320 -14.47 1.25 38.81
C PRO A 320 -13.16 0.47 39.12
N ALA A 321 -13.10 -0.18 40.28
CA ALA A 321 -11.95 -1.00 40.67
C ALA A 321 -11.77 -2.23 39.77
N GLN A 322 -12.88 -2.89 39.41
CA GLN A 322 -12.85 -4.06 38.52
C GLN A 322 -12.45 -3.66 37.09
N THR A 323 -12.95 -2.55 36.56
CA THR A 323 -12.59 -2.09 35.20
C THR A 323 -11.16 -1.61 35.11
N GLU A 324 -10.61 -0.99 36.18
CA GLU A 324 -9.18 -0.63 36.26
C GLU A 324 -8.29 -1.86 36.33
N GLN A 325 -8.67 -2.87 37.13
CA GLN A 325 -8.00 -4.16 37.17
C GLN A 325 -8.02 -4.86 35.80
N ALA A 326 -9.16 -4.78 35.10
CA ALA A 326 -9.31 -5.35 33.76
C ALA A 326 -8.39 -4.68 32.75
N MET A 327 -8.30 -3.34 32.76
CA MET A 327 -7.37 -2.62 31.87
C MET A 327 -5.91 -2.98 32.16
N SER A 328 -5.51 -3.01 33.41
CA SER A 328 -4.16 -3.45 33.83
C SER A 328 -3.85 -4.90 33.43
N TYR A 329 -4.84 -5.78 33.52
CA TYR A 329 -4.72 -7.16 33.07
C TYR A 329 -4.47 -7.25 31.56
N LEU A 330 -5.23 -6.51 30.75
CA LEU A 330 -5.08 -6.46 29.29
C LEU A 330 -3.69 -5.94 28.90
N GLU A 331 -3.24 -4.84 29.51
CA GLU A 331 -1.91 -4.27 29.26
C GLU A 331 -0.77 -5.23 29.64
N SER A 332 -0.91 -5.97 30.74
CA SER A 332 0.07 -7.00 31.16
C SER A 332 0.20 -8.16 30.16
N HIS A 333 -0.82 -8.39 29.34
CA HIS A 333 -0.85 -9.36 28.26
C HIS A 333 -0.49 -8.75 26.88
N GLN A 334 0.19 -7.59 26.88
CA GLN A 334 0.69 -6.91 25.67
C GLN A 334 -0.41 -6.42 24.71
N LEU A 335 -1.64 -6.20 25.20
CA LEU A 335 -2.65 -5.52 24.42
C LEU A 335 -2.47 -4.01 24.53
N GLN A 336 -2.68 -3.32 23.42
CA GLN A 336 -2.85 -1.88 23.45
C GLN A 336 -4.29 -1.57 23.82
N VAL A 337 -4.48 -0.85 24.92
CA VAL A 337 -5.80 -0.44 25.43
C VAL A 337 -5.94 1.07 25.29
N GLU A 338 -6.94 1.49 24.53
CA GLU A 338 -7.30 2.92 24.37
C GLU A 338 -8.71 3.13 24.89
N VAL A 339 -8.89 3.98 25.91
CA VAL A 339 -10.21 4.37 26.39
C VAL A 339 -10.81 5.40 25.46
N LEU A 340 -11.88 5.04 24.76
CA LEU A 340 -12.58 5.92 23.81
C LEU A 340 -13.52 6.89 24.53
N GLY A 341 -13.98 6.54 25.73
CA GLY A 341 -14.90 7.32 26.55
C GLY A 341 -15.69 6.41 27.49
N HIS A 342 -16.72 6.94 28.08
CA HIS A 342 -17.57 6.28 29.04
C HIS A 342 -19.03 6.37 28.62
N VAL A 343 -19.80 5.32 28.85
CA VAL A 343 -21.25 5.27 28.51
C VAL A 343 -22.06 4.93 29.74
N GLN A 344 -23.14 5.66 29.93
CA GLN A 344 -24.17 5.31 30.92
C GLN A 344 -25.13 4.27 30.32
N ARG A 345 -25.30 3.15 30.98
CA ARG A 345 -26.27 2.14 30.59
C ARG A 345 -27.58 2.41 31.33
N ASN A 346 -28.65 2.67 30.61
CA ASN A 346 -29.96 2.61 31.19
C ASN A 346 -30.28 1.12 31.42
N VAL A 347 -30.31 0.69 32.66
CA VAL A 347 -30.74 -0.63 33.12
C VAL A 347 -32.24 -0.77 32.90
#